data_f33c9b0efd1d92800463880e7936b1ed
#
_entry.id   f33c9b0efd1d92800463880e7936b1ed
#
_cell.length_a   1.000
_cell.length_b   1.000
_cell.length_c   1.000
_cell.angle_alpha   90.00
_cell.angle_beta   90.00
_cell.angle_gamma   90.00
#
_symmetry.space_group_name_H-M   'P 1'
#
loop_
_entity.id
_entity.type
_entity.pdbx_description
1 polymer ?
#
loop_
_entity_poly.entity_id
_entity_poly.type
_entity_poly.pdbx_seq_one_letter_code
_entity_poly.pdbx_strand_id
1 'polypeptide(L)'
;MTVLSISPVGPHDFELCLRNARSFSPGLFQDLTVFRTAVRIQDNPTVLEIRQIRRKPPALEIRTALPNNASEIKRLARWIIFADLDLRPFYRIAASHPILGTITKELHGLKPMRPASLFEMLVIAITEQQISMAAAYRIRTRIIERYGERVNGLWVFPTPRRLRESSVADLMTCGLSRRKAEYVKGVAHEVADGRLDLGRFEAMSDEAVRLLLLQIRGLGPWSAEYFLVRGLSRPDRVPADDLGIRSVVGRYLGRGQRLSPQGTLRKLSAFKPYRGLAAFYLLAYERMSKYHAG
;
A
#
# COMPACT_ATOMS: atom_id res chain seq x y z
N MET A 1 -25.26 13.64 5.00
CA MET A 1 -24.26 12.54 5.05
C MET A 1 -24.55 11.61 3.88
N THR A 2 -23.58 11.41 3.00
CA THR A 2 -23.71 10.53 1.83
C THR A 2 -23.39 9.09 2.25
N VAL A 3 -24.27 8.15 1.87
CA VAL A 3 -24.12 6.72 2.11
C VAL A 3 -24.11 6.01 0.77
N LEU A 4 -23.04 5.26 0.50
CA LEU A 4 -22.83 4.53 -0.74
C LEU A 4 -22.50 3.09 -0.44
N SER A 5 -22.68 2.20 -1.42
CA SER A 5 -22.24 0.81 -1.30
C SER A 5 -21.37 0.41 -2.47
N ILE A 6 -20.45 -0.53 -2.20
CA ILE A 6 -19.61 -1.19 -3.19
C ILE A 6 -19.53 -2.69 -2.90
N SER A 7 -19.38 -3.48 -3.96
CA SER A 7 -19.13 -4.91 -3.86
C SER A 7 -17.72 -5.21 -4.38
N PRO A 8 -16.83 -5.74 -3.54
CA PRO A 8 -15.53 -6.23 -4.00
C PRO A 8 -15.67 -7.40 -4.98
N VAL A 9 -14.75 -7.50 -5.92
CA VAL A 9 -14.67 -8.60 -6.87
C VAL A 9 -14.06 -9.84 -6.18
N GLY A 10 -14.72 -10.98 -6.29
CA GLY A 10 -14.23 -12.25 -5.73
C GLY A 10 -14.16 -12.26 -4.19
N PRO A 11 -13.34 -13.15 -3.61
CA PRO A 11 -13.17 -13.25 -2.16
C PRO A 11 -12.63 -11.96 -1.56
N HIS A 12 -13.22 -11.54 -0.44
CA HIS A 12 -12.77 -10.38 0.33
C HIS A 12 -13.17 -10.55 1.80
N ASP A 13 -12.20 -10.54 2.67
CA ASP A 13 -12.39 -10.49 4.12
C ASP A 13 -11.90 -9.13 4.64
N PHE A 14 -12.85 -8.25 4.94
CA PHE A 14 -12.55 -6.87 5.32
C PHE A 14 -11.82 -6.78 6.65
N GLU A 15 -12.27 -7.55 7.64
CA GLU A 15 -11.65 -7.59 8.97
C GLU A 15 -10.20 -8.09 8.89
N LEU A 16 -9.97 -9.14 8.10
CA LEU A 16 -8.63 -9.68 7.85
C LEU A 16 -7.71 -8.65 7.18
N CYS A 17 -8.24 -7.90 6.20
CA CYS A 17 -7.50 -6.80 5.56
C CYS A 17 -7.11 -5.71 6.54
N LEU A 18 -8.03 -5.30 7.45
CA LEU A 18 -7.75 -4.30 8.48
C LEU A 18 -6.75 -4.82 9.51
N ARG A 19 -6.88 -6.07 9.94
CA ARG A 19 -5.93 -6.71 10.86
C ARG A 19 -4.52 -6.75 10.29
N ASN A 20 -4.37 -7.12 9.03
CA ASN A 20 -3.07 -7.07 8.36
C ASN A 20 -2.54 -5.63 8.24
N ALA A 21 -3.37 -4.65 7.89
CA ALA A 21 -2.96 -3.25 7.79
C ALA A 21 -2.56 -2.65 9.15
N ARG A 22 -3.24 -3.03 10.24
CA ARG A 22 -2.89 -2.65 11.62
C ARG A 22 -1.46 -3.04 12.00
N SER A 23 -0.97 -4.16 11.48
CA SER A 23 0.41 -4.60 11.75
C SER A 23 1.49 -3.64 11.23
N PHE A 24 1.13 -2.75 10.28
CA PHE A 24 2.02 -1.69 9.75
C PHE A 24 1.75 -0.31 10.34
N SER A 25 0.53 -0.06 10.80
CA SER A 25 0.06 1.25 11.21
C SER A 25 -0.92 1.13 12.38
N PRO A 26 -0.43 0.75 13.57
CA PRO A 26 -1.28 0.42 14.72
C PRO A 26 -2.27 1.52 15.11
N GLY A 27 -1.89 2.78 14.96
CA GLY A 27 -2.73 3.93 15.34
C GLY A 27 -3.90 4.21 14.39
N LEU A 28 -3.87 3.70 13.15
CA LEU A 28 -4.92 3.95 12.15
C LEU A 28 -6.05 2.91 12.18
N PHE A 29 -5.84 1.74 12.79
CA PHE A 29 -6.75 0.60 12.72
C PHE A 29 -7.12 0.10 14.12
N GLN A 30 -7.68 0.99 14.95
CA GLN A 30 -8.09 0.63 16.32
C GLN A 30 -9.33 -0.27 16.30
N ASP A 31 -10.30 0.05 15.43
CA ASP A 31 -11.50 -0.75 15.20
C ASP A 31 -11.30 -1.61 13.94
N LEU A 32 -11.44 -2.93 14.06
CA LEU A 32 -11.32 -3.87 12.95
C LEU A 32 -12.64 -4.07 12.19
N THR A 33 -13.72 -3.43 12.62
CA THR A 33 -15.02 -3.50 11.95
C THR A 33 -15.28 -2.28 11.05
N VAL A 34 -14.56 -1.18 11.32
CA VAL A 34 -14.72 0.10 10.61
C VAL A 34 -13.35 0.65 10.24
N PHE A 35 -13.15 0.95 8.97
CA PHE A 35 -11.98 1.68 8.49
C PHE A 35 -12.34 3.16 8.30
N ARG A 36 -11.68 4.04 9.06
CA ARG A 36 -11.80 5.48 8.93
C ARG A 36 -10.51 6.07 8.39
N THR A 37 -10.60 6.83 7.33
CA THR A 37 -9.45 7.50 6.73
C THR A 37 -9.83 8.89 6.23
N ALA A 38 -8.92 9.85 6.40
CA ALA A 38 -9.07 11.16 5.79
C ALA A 38 -8.38 11.16 4.43
N VAL A 39 -9.08 11.64 3.42
CA VAL A 39 -8.66 11.67 2.02
C VAL A 39 -8.98 13.01 1.38
N ARG A 40 -8.43 13.26 0.20
CA ARG A 40 -8.79 14.41 -0.63
C ARG A 40 -9.52 13.97 -1.88
N ILE A 41 -10.68 14.53 -2.12
CA ILE A 41 -11.52 14.30 -3.30
C ILE A 41 -11.77 15.65 -3.97
N GLN A 42 -11.29 15.83 -5.20
CA GLN A 42 -11.36 17.12 -5.92
C GLN A 42 -10.91 18.30 -5.05
N ASP A 43 -9.73 18.18 -4.44
CA ASP A 43 -9.15 19.13 -3.50
C ASP A 43 -9.91 19.34 -2.18
N ASN A 44 -11.07 18.72 -1.98
CA ASN A 44 -11.81 18.79 -0.73
C ASN A 44 -11.36 17.70 0.25
N PRO A 45 -10.83 18.06 1.43
CA PRO A 45 -10.51 17.11 2.47
C PRO A 45 -11.78 16.55 3.09
N THR A 46 -11.87 15.24 3.21
CA THR A 46 -13.04 14.56 3.79
C THR A 46 -12.64 13.27 4.50
N VAL A 47 -13.53 12.78 5.35
CA VAL A 47 -13.39 11.45 5.97
C VAL A 47 -14.25 10.45 5.23
N LEU A 48 -13.63 9.32 4.90
CA LEU A 48 -14.35 8.11 4.49
C LEU A 48 -14.40 7.15 5.68
N GLU A 49 -15.61 6.69 5.99
CA GLU A 49 -15.84 5.58 6.89
C GLU A 49 -16.32 4.39 6.06
N ILE A 50 -15.59 3.28 6.09
CA ILE A 50 -15.91 2.08 5.32
C ILE A 50 -16.14 0.95 6.31
N ARG A 51 -17.25 0.22 6.15
CA ARG A 51 -17.59 -0.94 6.97
C ARG A 51 -18.19 -2.06 6.16
N GLN A 52 -18.01 -3.28 6.59
CA GLN A 52 -18.64 -4.43 5.96
C GLN A 52 -20.10 -4.56 6.43
N ILE A 53 -21.03 -4.60 5.48
CA ILE A 53 -22.46 -4.77 5.75
C ILE A 53 -22.96 -6.18 5.40
N ARG A 54 -22.20 -6.92 4.59
CA ARG A 54 -22.50 -8.30 4.21
C ARG A 54 -21.21 -9.05 3.88
N ARG A 55 -21.11 -10.31 4.34
CA ARG A 55 -19.93 -11.14 4.10
C ARG A 55 -19.98 -11.97 2.80
N LYS A 56 -21.17 -12.47 2.44
CA LYS A 56 -21.34 -13.37 1.27
C LYS A 56 -22.62 -13.02 0.49
N PRO A 57 -22.54 -12.53 -0.75
CA PRO A 57 -21.34 -11.93 -1.35
C PRO A 57 -20.90 -10.69 -0.58
N PRO A 58 -19.59 -10.35 -0.57
CA PRO A 58 -19.11 -9.23 0.24
C PRO A 58 -19.70 -7.91 -0.26
N ALA A 59 -20.18 -7.08 0.69
CA ALA A 59 -20.64 -5.74 0.42
C ALA A 59 -20.15 -4.79 1.53
N LEU A 60 -19.70 -3.62 1.12
CA LEU A 60 -19.18 -2.58 1.99
C LEU A 60 -19.99 -1.31 1.83
N GLU A 61 -20.26 -0.67 2.95
CA GLU A 61 -20.88 0.65 3.01
C GLU A 61 -19.80 1.71 3.20
N ILE A 62 -19.94 2.82 2.50
CA ILE A 62 -19.07 3.98 2.61
C ILE A 62 -19.92 5.15 3.10
N ARG A 63 -19.51 5.80 4.17
CA ARG A 63 -20.11 7.02 4.71
C ARG A 63 -19.14 8.18 4.62
N THR A 64 -19.63 9.34 4.21
CA THR A 64 -18.86 10.58 4.15
C THR A 64 -19.76 11.80 4.27
N ALA A 65 -19.20 12.92 4.71
CA ALA A 65 -19.90 14.20 4.73
C ALA A 65 -19.95 14.88 3.34
N LEU A 66 -19.11 14.44 2.38
CA LEU A 66 -19.00 15.06 1.07
C LEU A 66 -20.23 14.74 0.20
N PRO A 67 -21.01 15.73 -0.23
CA PRO A 67 -22.13 15.51 -1.16
C PRO A 67 -21.61 15.42 -2.61
N ASN A 68 -22.46 14.91 -3.51
CA ASN A 68 -22.37 15.04 -4.97
C ASN A 68 -21.14 14.46 -5.69
N ASN A 69 -20.30 13.64 -5.03
CA ASN A 69 -19.12 13.02 -5.64
C ASN A 69 -19.14 11.48 -5.58
N ALA A 70 -20.33 10.89 -5.74
CA ALA A 70 -20.54 9.45 -5.51
C ALA A 70 -19.61 8.55 -6.34
N SER A 71 -19.38 8.86 -7.61
CA SER A 71 -18.51 8.08 -8.50
C SER A 71 -17.05 8.11 -8.03
N GLU A 72 -16.55 9.27 -7.66
CA GLU A 72 -15.16 9.45 -7.23
C GLU A 72 -14.93 8.86 -5.82
N ILE A 73 -15.90 9.04 -4.91
CA ILE A 73 -15.88 8.40 -3.58
C ILE A 73 -15.80 6.88 -3.74
N LYS A 74 -16.65 6.28 -4.58
CA LYS A 74 -16.63 4.83 -4.85
C LYS A 74 -15.30 4.41 -5.48
N ARG A 75 -14.80 5.15 -6.47
CA ARG A 75 -13.52 4.86 -7.11
C ARG A 75 -12.37 4.86 -6.10
N LEU A 76 -12.29 5.89 -5.25
CA LEU A 76 -11.23 5.99 -4.25
C LEU A 76 -11.35 4.92 -3.15
N ALA A 77 -12.56 4.64 -2.67
CA ALA A 77 -12.78 3.57 -1.72
C ALA A 77 -12.39 2.20 -2.31
N ARG A 78 -12.81 1.90 -3.55
CA ARG A 78 -12.39 0.68 -4.28
C ARG A 78 -10.87 0.60 -4.44
N TRP A 79 -10.25 1.73 -4.74
CA TRP A 79 -8.80 1.85 -4.82
C TRP A 79 -8.13 1.47 -3.49
N ILE A 80 -8.49 2.12 -2.39
CA ILE A 80 -7.83 1.94 -1.08
C ILE A 80 -7.94 0.50 -0.57
N ILE A 81 -9.13 -0.11 -0.68
CA ILE A 81 -9.35 -1.49 -0.21
C ILE A 81 -9.03 -2.56 -1.25
N PHE A 82 -8.55 -2.14 -2.43
CA PHE A 82 -8.27 -3.02 -3.56
C PHE A 82 -9.46 -3.91 -3.94
N ALA A 83 -10.64 -3.30 -4.02
CA ALA A 83 -11.90 -4.00 -4.27
C ALA A 83 -11.92 -4.79 -5.58
N ASP A 84 -11.19 -4.30 -6.61
CA ASP A 84 -11.21 -4.85 -7.97
C ASP A 84 -10.27 -6.04 -8.18
N LEU A 85 -9.41 -6.37 -7.22
CA LEU A 85 -8.56 -7.55 -7.30
C LEU A 85 -9.39 -8.84 -7.14
N ASP A 86 -9.45 -9.64 -8.19
CA ASP A 86 -9.98 -10.99 -8.10
C ASP A 86 -8.90 -11.98 -7.65
N LEU A 87 -9.07 -12.53 -6.46
CA LEU A 87 -8.12 -13.49 -5.88
C LEU A 87 -8.31 -14.93 -6.40
N ARG A 88 -9.40 -15.24 -7.08
CA ARG A 88 -9.71 -16.62 -7.54
C ARG A 88 -8.65 -17.21 -8.48
N PRO A 89 -8.11 -16.46 -9.47
CA PRO A 89 -7.05 -16.97 -10.31
C PRO A 89 -5.74 -17.22 -9.54
N PHE A 90 -5.39 -16.35 -8.59
CA PHE A 90 -4.23 -16.54 -7.71
C PHE A 90 -4.40 -17.81 -6.84
N TYR A 91 -5.57 -18.02 -6.25
CA TYR A 91 -5.83 -19.17 -5.40
C TYR A 91 -5.72 -20.49 -6.16
N ARG A 92 -6.14 -20.54 -7.43
CA ARG A 92 -5.97 -21.73 -8.27
C ARG A 92 -4.49 -22.10 -8.45
N ILE A 93 -3.63 -21.10 -8.67
CA ILE A 93 -2.19 -21.33 -8.79
C ILE A 93 -1.58 -21.67 -7.43
N ALA A 94 -1.94 -20.97 -6.37
CA ALA A 94 -1.42 -21.21 -5.03
C ALA A 94 -1.79 -22.61 -4.49
N ALA A 95 -2.96 -23.14 -4.84
CA ALA A 95 -3.45 -24.43 -4.39
C ALA A 95 -2.56 -25.62 -4.80
N SER A 96 -1.80 -25.49 -5.89
CA SER A 96 -0.85 -26.53 -6.33
C SER A 96 0.43 -26.59 -5.46
N HIS A 97 0.68 -25.59 -4.62
CA HIS A 97 1.86 -25.53 -3.76
C HIS A 97 1.47 -25.79 -2.29
N PRO A 98 2.04 -26.82 -1.62
CA PRO A 98 1.61 -27.27 -0.29
C PRO A 98 1.54 -26.11 0.74
N ILE A 99 2.61 -25.32 0.83
CA ILE A 99 2.71 -24.25 1.82
C ILE A 99 1.79 -23.06 1.43
N LEU A 100 1.87 -22.58 0.19
CA LEU A 100 1.09 -21.41 -0.21
C LEU A 100 -0.41 -21.73 -0.30
N GLY A 101 -0.75 -22.98 -0.66
CA GLY A 101 -2.14 -23.47 -0.63
C GLY A 101 -2.74 -23.42 0.78
N THR A 102 -1.98 -23.80 1.81
CA THR A 102 -2.40 -23.70 3.22
C THR A 102 -2.53 -22.20 3.62
N ILE A 103 -1.52 -21.38 3.35
CA ILE A 103 -1.54 -19.95 3.67
C ILE A 103 -2.72 -19.24 3.03
N THR A 104 -3.04 -19.52 1.78
CA THR A 104 -4.17 -18.88 1.09
C THR A 104 -5.53 -19.32 1.60
N LYS A 105 -5.64 -20.52 2.20
CA LYS A 105 -6.86 -20.96 2.92
C LYS A 105 -7.04 -20.21 4.23
N GLU A 106 -5.97 -20.10 5.03
CA GLU A 106 -6.00 -19.37 6.31
C GLU A 106 -6.22 -17.87 6.12
N LEU A 107 -5.63 -17.28 5.10
CA LEU A 107 -5.74 -15.86 4.77
C LEU A 107 -6.76 -15.61 3.64
N HIS A 108 -7.82 -16.43 3.56
CA HIS A 108 -8.79 -16.34 2.47
C HIS A 108 -9.50 -14.98 2.46
N GLY A 109 -9.45 -14.29 1.34
CA GLY A 109 -10.05 -12.96 1.17
C GLY A 109 -9.14 -11.79 1.56
N LEU A 110 -7.90 -12.05 1.98
CA LEU A 110 -6.93 -11.01 2.30
C LEU A 110 -6.50 -10.26 1.05
N LYS A 111 -6.82 -8.97 0.97
CA LYS A 111 -6.33 -8.05 -0.07
C LYS A 111 -5.37 -7.03 0.54
N PRO A 112 -4.28 -6.66 -0.16
CA PRO A 112 -3.41 -5.58 0.29
C PRO A 112 -4.15 -4.23 0.19
N MET A 113 -4.21 -3.47 1.28
CA MET A 113 -4.73 -2.12 1.25
C MET A 113 -3.69 -1.16 0.66
N ARG A 114 -4.15 -0.10 -0.01
CA ARG A 114 -3.31 0.90 -0.69
C ARG A 114 -3.32 2.24 0.02
N PRO A 115 -2.27 3.07 -0.15
CA PRO A 115 -2.34 4.50 0.14
C PRO A 115 -3.44 5.19 -0.66
N ALA A 116 -3.95 6.29 -0.15
CA ALA A 116 -5.04 7.02 -0.82
C ALA A 116 -4.60 7.65 -2.16
N SER A 117 -3.31 7.87 -2.36
CA SER A 117 -2.77 8.42 -3.60
C SER A 117 -1.42 7.81 -3.99
N LEU A 118 -1.09 7.89 -5.28
CA LEU A 118 0.22 7.47 -5.78
C LEU A 118 1.34 8.40 -5.29
N PHE A 119 1.06 9.67 -5.04
CA PHE A 119 2.03 10.58 -4.42
C PHE A 119 2.38 10.15 -3.00
N GLU A 120 1.39 9.79 -2.19
CA GLU A 120 1.61 9.21 -0.87
C GLU A 120 2.49 7.96 -0.96
N MET A 121 2.24 7.08 -1.95
CA MET A 121 3.05 5.89 -2.16
C MET A 121 4.52 6.21 -2.47
N LEU A 122 4.81 7.28 -3.23
CA LEU A 122 6.19 7.71 -3.50
C LEU A 122 6.89 8.16 -2.21
N VAL A 123 6.21 8.95 -1.38
CA VAL A 123 6.75 9.38 -0.08
C VAL A 123 6.96 8.18 0.85
N ILE A 124 6.03 7.21 0.86
CA ILE A 124 6.18 5.94 1.58
C ILE A 124 7.44 5.22 1.10
N ALA A 125 7.62 5.04 -0.20
CA ALA A 125 8.77 4.33 -0.76
C ALA A 125 10.10 4.99 -0.37
N ILE A 126 10.18 6.33 -0.31
CA ILE A 126 11.38 7.04 0.13
C ILE A 126 11.59 6.88 1.65
N THR A 127 10.54 7.02 2.45
CA THR A 127 10.66 6.97 3.91
C THR A 127 11.06 5.58 4.41
N GLU A 128 10.61 4.51 3.75
CA GLU A 128 10.86 3.12 4.14
C GLU A 128 12.24 2.58 3.73
N GLN A 129 13.01 3.29 2.90
CA GLN A 129 14.36 2.86 2.54
C GLN A 129 15.27 2.66 3.76
N GLN A 130 15.85 1.48 3.90
CA GLN A 130 16.92 1.17 4.86
C GLN A 130 16.62 1.49 6.34
N ILE A 131 15.35 1.47 6.74
CA ILE A 131 14.95 1.63 8.15
C ILE A 131 13.84 0.63 8.51
N SER A 132 13.59 0.46 9.81
CA SER A 132 12.49 -0.38 10.26
C SER A 132 11.14 0.23 9.92
N MET A 133 10.12 -0.61 9.72
CA MET A 133 8.74 -0.17 9.49
C MET A 133 8.22 0.76 10.60
N ALA A 134 8.56 0.47 11.86
CA ALA A 134 8.17 1.31 12.99
C ALA A 134 8.79 2.71 12.93
N ALA A 135 10.06 2.83 12.52
CA ALA A 135 10.71 4.12 12.33
C ALA A 135 10.10 4.89 11.15
N ALA A 136 9.86 4.20 10.02
CA ALA A 136 9.22 4.80 8.86
C ALA A 136 7.81 5.31 9.19
N TYR A 137 7.03 4.54 9.94
CA TYR A 137 5.70 4.94 10.39
C TYR A 137 5.74 6.23 11.22
N ARG A 138 6.64 6.31 12.23
CA ARG A 138 6.80 7.53 13.05
C ARG A 138 7.18 8.76 12.23
N ILE A 139 8.06 8.59 11.25
CA ILE A 139 8.46 9.69 10.34
C ILE A 139 7.24 10.16 9.53
N ARG A 140 6.50 9.23 8.91
CA ARG A 140 5.30 9.57 8.14
C ARG A 140 4.24 10.26 8.98
N THR A 141 3.99 9.79 10.20
CA THR A 141 3.05 10.43 11.12
C THR A 141 3.44 11.89 11.37
N ARG A 142 4.72 12.20 11.65
CA ARG A 142 5.19 13.57 11.84
C ARG A 142 5.07 14.42 10.58
N ILE A 143 5.33 13.85 9.40
CA ILE A 143 5.12 14.54 8.11
C ILE A 143 3.64 14.89 7.94
N ILE A 144 2.75 13.95 8.21
CA ILE A 144 1.30 14.15 8.07
C ILE A 144 0.80 15.19 9.08
N GLU A 145 1.22 15.12 10.33
CA GLU A 145 0.84 16.09 11.38
C GLU A 145 1.34 17.50 11.11
N ARG A 146 2.53 17.64 10.51
CA ARG A 146 3.15 18.96 10.25
C ARG A 146 2.64 19.60 8.96
N TYR A 147 2.40 18.83 7.92
CA TYR A 147 2.10 19.33 6.57
C TYR A 147 0.73 18.94 6.04
N GLY A 148 0.09 17.98 6.67
CA GLY A 148 -1.27 17.55 6.32
C GLY A 148 -2.33 18.53 6.79
N GLU A 149 -3.55 18.22 6.49
CA GLU A 149 -4.73 18.97 6.89
C GLU A 149 -5.61 18.11 7.80
N ARG A 150 -6.12 18.69 8.88
CA ARG A 150 -6.94 17.95 9.84
C ARG A 150 -8.42 18.11 9.51
N VAL A 151 -9.13 17.01 9.37
CA VAL A 151 -10.57 16.97 9.13
C VAL A 151 -11.24 15.93 10.03
N ASN A 152 -12.24 16.34 10.81
CA ASN A 152 -12.99 15.48 11.73
C ASN A 152 -12.09 14.59 12.61
N GLY A 153 -11.00 15.17 13.13
CA GLY A 153 -10.05 14.49 14.02
C GLY A 153 -8.99 13.64 13.33
N LEU A 154 -9.07 13.42 12.03
CA LEU A 154 -8.11 12.68 11.22
C LEU A 154 -7.25 13.61 10.36
N TRP A 155 -6.09 13.13 9.96
CA TRP A 155 -5.17 13.86 9.10
C TRP A 155 -5.22 13.36 7.66
N VAL A 156 -5.40 14.29 6.71
CA VAL A 156 -5.22 14.04 5.28
C VAL A 156 -3.74 14.14 4.94
N PHE A 157 -3.25 13.22 4.11
CA PHE A 157 -1.86 13.27 3.63
C PHE A 157 -1.58 14.60 2.89
N PRO A 158 -0.41 15.22 3.12
CA PRO A 158 -0.08 16.51 2.50
C PRO A 158 -0.07 16.44 0.96
N THR A 159 -0.50 17.52 0.32
CA THR A 159 -0.44 17.63 -1.14
C THR A 159 1.01 17.78 -1.62
N PRO A 160 1.29 17.44 -2.90
CA PRO A 160 2.60 17.68 -3.51
C PRO A 160 3.03 19.15 -3.36
N ARG A 161 2.12 20.09 -3.59
CA ARG A 161 2.38 21.54 -3.43
C ARG A 161 2.84 21.88 -2.01
N ARG A 162 2.17 21.36 -1.00
CA ARG A 162 2.50 21.61 0.40
C ARG A 162 3.89 21.11 0.79
N LEU A 163 4.28 19.90 0.32
CA LEU A 163 5.62 19.38 0.56
C LEU A 163 6.71 20.07 -0.28
N ARG A 164 6.39 20.54 -1.47
CA ARG A 164 7.30 21.35 -2.29
C ARG A 164 7.70 22.65 -1.57
N GLU A 165 6.77 23.31 -0.91
CA GLU A 165 6.95 24.55 -0.19
C GLU A 165 7.75 24.39 1.12
N SER A 166 7.90 23.16 1.63
CA SER A 166 8.67 22.89 2.84
C SER A 166 10.18 23.11 2.64
N SER A 167 10.91 23.45 3.70
CA SER A 167 12.37 23.42 3.67
C SER A 167 12.91 22.02 3.93
N VAL A 168 14.11 21.71 3.45
CA VAL A 168 14.81 20.46 3.77
C VAL A 168 15.05 20.34 5.27
N ALA A 169 15.40 21.45 5.94
CA ALA A 169 15.61 21.48 7.38
C ALA A 169 14.34 21.12 8.14
N ASP A 170 13.18 21.64 7.72
CA ASP A 170 11.89 21.31 8.33
C ASP A 170 11.51 19.85 8.16
N LEU A 171 11.74 19.27 6.98
CA LEU A 171 11.50 17.83 6.74
C LEU A 171 12.43 16.97 7.60
N MET A 172 13.65 17.40 7.86
CA MET A 172 14.57 16.71 8.77
C MET A 172 14.05 16.68 10.21
N THR A 173 13.34 17.72 10.69
CA THR A 173 12.72 17.70 12.03
C THR A 173 11.65 16.61 12.18
N CYS A 174 11.08 16.13 11.06
CA CYS A 174 10.17 14.96 11.07
C CYS A 174 10.93 13.64 11.24
N GLY A 175 12.28 13.65 11.22
CA GLY A 175 13.11 12.45 11.39
C GLY A 175 13.68 11.90 10.08
N LEU A 176 13.54 12.62 8.97
CA LEU A 176 14.19 12.26 7.71
C LEU A 176 15.69 12.59 7.77
N SER A 177 16.54 11.75 7.17
CA SER A 177 17.90 12.16 6.84
C SER A 177 17.86 13.29 5.80
N ARG A 178 18.92 14.12 5.72
CA ARG A 178 19.01 15.19 4.72
C ARG A 178 18.73 14.68 3.31
N ARG A 179 19.33 13.54 2.91
CA ARG A 179 19.11 12.93 1.59
C ARG A 179 17.65 12.56 1.36
N LYS A 180 16.97 11.92 2.33
CA LYS A 180 15.56 11.58 2.21
C LYS A 180 14.65 12.81 2.17
N ALA A 181 14.98 13.85 2.95
CA ALA A 181 14.26 15.12 2.91
C ALA A 181 14.37 15.80 1.53
N GLU A 182 15.58 15.80 0.93
CA GLU A 182 15.80 16.27 -0.44
C GLU A 182 15.01 15.46 -1.46
N TYR A 183 14.94 14.13 -1.31
CA TYR A 183 14.19 13.23 -2.20
C TYR A 183 12.67 13.47 -2.11
N VAL A 184 12.13 13.57 -0.90
CA VAL A 184 10.70 13.86 -0.69
C VAL A 184 10.35 15.21 -1.32
N LYS A 185 11.16 16.23 -1.08
CA LYS A 185 10.96 17.56 -1.68
C LYS A 185 11.08 17.52 -3.21
N GLY A 186 12.08 16.78 -3.75
CA GLY A 186 12.27 16.62 -5.19
C GLY A 186 11.08 15.96 -5.87
N VAL A 187 10.59 14.85 -5.33
CA VAL A 187 9.38 14.17 -5.84
C VAL A 187 8.16 15.10 -5.75
N ALA A 188 8.03 15.86 -4.67
CA ALA A 188 6.94 16.82 -4.51
C ALA A 188 6.98 17.91 -5.58
N HIS A 189 8.18 18.40 -5.96
CA HIS A 189 8.36 19.31 -7.09
C HIS A 189 7.94 18.69 -8.40
N GLU A 190 8.43 17.48 -8.73
CA GLU A 190 8.13 16.81 -10.00
C GLU A 190 6.61 16.64 -10.21
N VAL A 191 5.90 16.24 -9.13
CA VAL A 191 4.45 16.04 -9.20
C VAL A 191 3.68 17.37 -9.20
N ALA A 192 4.08 18.34 -8.37
CA ALA A 192 3.38 19.63 -8.27
C ALA A 192 3.52 20.48 -9.55
N ASP A 193 4.64 20.35 -10.25
CA ASP A 193 4.90 21.07 -11.52
C ASP A 193 4.37 20.30 -12.75
N GLY A 194 3.74 19.13 -12.54
CA GLY A 194 3.18 18.32 -13.62
C GLY A 194 4.22 17.58 -14.50
N ARG A 195 5.52 17.63 -14.13
CA ARG A 195 6.56 16.87 -14.84
C ARG A 195 6.42 15.37 -14.60
N LEU A 196 5.93 14.98 -13.43
CA LEU A 196 5.55 13.60 -13.11
C LEU A 196 4.03 13.50 -12.99
N ASP A 197 3.36 13.17 -14.10
CA ASP A 197 1.91 12.95 -14.12
C ASP A 197 1.57 11.53 -13.66
N LEU A 198 1.26 11.39 -12.38
CA LEU A 198 0.89 10.12 -11.75
C LEU A 198 -0.46 9.58 -12.24
N GLY A 199 -1.34 10.44 -12.77
CA GLY A 199 -2.65 10.02 -13.31
C GLY A 199 -2.54 9.09 -14.52
N ARG A 200 -1.43 9.15 -15.26
CA ARG A 200 -1.19 8.31 -16.43
C ARG A 200 -0.66 6.91 -16.09
N PHE A 201 -0.15 6.69 -14.88
CA PHE A 201 0.57 5.47 -14.52
C PHE A 201 -0.29 4.21 -14.57
N GLU A 202 -1.58 4.30 -14.30
CA GLU A 202 -2.49 3.15 -14.37
C GLU A 202 -2.59 2.58 -15.79
N ALA A 203 -2.55 3.45 -16.81
CA ALA A 203 -2.63 3.06 -18.23
C ALA A 203 -1.28 2.65 -18.84
N MET A 204 -0.16 2.93 -18.16
CA MET A 204 1.18 2.63 -18.67
C MET A 204 1.59 1.18 -18.38
N SER A 205 2.50 0.66 -19.20
CA SER A 205 3.15 -0.61 -18.92
C SER A 205 4.05 -0.52 -17.67
N ASP A 206 4.25 -1.64 -16.99
CA ASP A 206 5.11 -1.72 -15.81
C ASP A 206 6.52 -1.21 -16.08
N GLU A 207 7.09 -1.54 -17.25
CA GLU A 207 8.43 -1.13 -17.60
C GLU A 207 8.52 0.37 -17.88
N ALA A 208 7.51 0.95 -18.54
CA ALA A 208 7.45 2.39 -18.77
C ALA A 208 7.38 3.18 -17.45
N VAL A 209 6.54 2.74 -16.50
CA VAL A 209 6.47 3.34 -15.16
C VAL A 209 7.81 3.18 -14.42
N ARG A 210 8.38 1.98 -14.47
CA ARG A 210 9.68 1.70 -13.83
C ARG A 210 10.77 2.63 -14.34
N LEU A 211 10.90 2.79 -15.67
CA LEU A 211 11.90 3.65 -16.26
C LEU A 211 11.72 5.13 -15.86
N LEU A 212 10.49 5.64 -15.83
CA LEU A 212 10.20 6.99 -15.35
C LEU A 212 10.60 7.18 -13.88
N LEU A 213 10.26 6.21 -13.02
CA LEU A 213 10.61 6.29 -11.60
C LEU A 213 12.13 6.26 -11.37
N LEU A 214 12.88 5.51 -12.16
CA LEU A 214 14.34 5.44 -12.05
C LEU A 214 15.06 6.74 -12.45
N GLN A 215 14.40 7.63 -13.21
CA GLN A 215 14.94 8.96 -13.53
C GLN A 215 14.82 9.93 -12.36
N ILE A 216 13.98 9.62 -11.37
CA ILE A 216 13.75 10.49 -10.22
C ILE A 216 14.83 10.25 -9.16
N ARG A 217 15.55 11.30 -8.80
CA ARG A 217 16.57 11.23 -7.76
C ARG A 217 15.97 10.73 -6.43
N GLY A 218 16.52 9.63 -5.93
CA GLY A 218 16.07 9.01 -4.68
C GLY A 218 15.17 7.79 -4.87
N LEU A 219 14.72 7.50 -6.09
CA LEU A 219 13.97 6.29 -6.41
C LEU A 219 14.88 5.30 -7.17
N GLY A 220 15.29 4.24 -6.49
CA GLY A 220 16.08 3.15 -7.08
C GLY A 220 15.21 1.96 -7.52
N PRO A 221 15.84 0.86 -8.00
CA PRO A 221 15.13 -0.33 -8.44
C PRO A 221 14.15 -0.89 -7.40
N TRP A 222 14.55 -0.97 -6.13
CA TRP A 222 13.67 -1.41 -5.05
C TRP A 222 12.43 -0.52 -4.93
N SER A 223 12.62 0.82 -4.92
CA SER A 223 11.50 1.78 -4.80
C SER A 223 10.53 1.69 -5.97
N ALA A 224 11.04 1.50 -7.19
CA ALA A 224 10.22 1.36 -8.39
C ALA A 224 9.38 0.07 -8.35
N GLU A 225 9.97 -1.08 -8.02
CA GLU A 225 9.25 -2.34 -7.87
C GLU A 225 8.23 -2.27 -6.71
N TYR A 226 8.62 -1.63 -5.59
CA TYR A 226 7.74 -1.44 -4.44
C TYR A 226 6.54 -0.55 -4.77
N PHE A 227 6.76 0.52 -5.54
CA PHE A 227 5.70 1.37 -6.05
C PHE A 227 4.75 0.62 -6.99
N LEU A 228 5.29 -0.18 -7.91
CA LEU A 228 4.48 -0.97 -8.84
C LEU A 228 3.57 -1.96 -8.11
N VAL A 229 4.11 -2.72 -7.15
CA VAL A 229 3.32 -3.73 -6.45
C VAL A 229 2.36 -3.12 -5.42
N ARG A 230 2.77 -2.08 -4.68
CA ARG A 230 1.98 -1.50 -3.59
C ARG A 230 1.11 -0.32 -4.02
N GLY A 231 1.59 0.49 -4.93
CA GLY A 231 0.88 1.66 -5.47
C GLY A 231 -0.05 1.28 -6.61
N LEU A 232 0.49 0.72 -7.68
CA LEU A 232 -0.29 0.36 -8.87
C LEU A 232 -0.91 -1.04 -8.79
N SER A 233 -0.58 -1.81 -7.73
CA SER A 233 -1.11 -3.16 -7.52
C SER A 233 -0.85 -4.11 -8.68
N ARG A 234 0.36 -4.03 -9.24
CA ARG A 234 0.83 -4.97 -10.26
C ARG A 234 1.17 -6.30 -9.59
N PRO A 235 0.31 -7.32 -9.67
CA PRO A 235 0.38 -8.50 -8.78
C PRO A 235 1.60 -9.39 -9.04
N ASP A 236 2.23 -9.24 -10.22
CA ASP A 236 3.42 -10.02 -10.59
C ASP A 236 4.74 -9.30 -10.28
N ARG A 237 4.72 -8.01 -9.90
CA ARG A 237 5.95 -7.25 -9.58
C ARG A 237 6.45 -7.59 -8.19
N VAL A 238 7.77 -7.71 -8.06
CA VAL A 238 8.44 -8.13 -6.81
C VAL A 238 9.64 -7.23 -6.55
N PRO A 239 9.68 -6.47 -5.45
CA PRO A 239 10.90 -5.80 -5.01
C PRO A 239 11.88 -6.84 -4.44
N ALA A 240 12.54 -7.58 -5.34
CA ALA A 240 13.34 -8.76 -4.98
C ALA A 240 14.56 -8.46 -4.10
N ASP A 241 15.01 -7.19 -4.06
CA ASP A 241 16.06 -6.72 -3.15
C ASP A 241 15.55 -6.51 -1.71
N ASP A 242 14.24 -6.55 -1.47
CA ASP A 242 13.64 -6.38 -0.15
C ASP A 242 14.07 -7.50 0.81
N LEU A 243 14.66 -7.10 1.95
CA LEU A 243 15.19 -8.05 2.93
C LEU A 243 14.09 -8.91 3.57
N GLY A 244 12.91 -8.32 3.80
CA GLY A 244 11.76 -9.02 4.36
C GLY A 244 11.23 -10.07 3.39
N ILE A 245 11.05 -9.70 2.12
CA ILE A 245 10.63 -10.63 1.07
C ILE A 245 11.64 -11.76 0.90
N ARG A 246 12.92 -11.44 0.78
CA ARG A 246 13.99 -12.45 0.66
C ARG A 246 14.01 -13.42 1.83
N SER A 247 13.75 -12.93 3.03
CA SER A 247 13.72 -13.73 4.25
C SER A 247 12.51 -14.68 4.28
N VAL A 248 11.29 -14.18 4.04
CA VAL A 248 10.08 -15.02 4.09
C VAL A 248 10.04 -16.02 2.94
N VAL A 249 10.45 -15.62 1.73
CA VAL A 249 10.54 -16.56 0.60
C VAL A 249 11.57 -17.65 0.88
N GLY A 250 12.72 -17.30 1.48
CA GLY A 250 13.73 -18.28 1.89
C GLY A 250 13.21 -19.24 2.96
N ARG A 251 12.45 -18.72 3.95
CA ARG A 251 11.87 -19.52 5.03
C ARG A 251 10.82 -20.51 4.54
N TYR A 252 9.87 -20.05 3.75
CA TYR A 252 8.70 -20.85 3.36
C TYR A 252 8.90 -21.64 2.05
N LEU A 253 9.65 -21.10 1.08
CA LEU A 253 9.85 -21.72 -0.23
C LEU A 253 11.29 -22.16 -0.48
N GLY A 254 12.19 -21.88 0.44
CA GLY A 254 13.61 -22.25 0.39
C GLY A 254 13.96 -23.33 1.41
N ARG A 255 15.19 -23.23 1.95
CA ARG A 255 15.72 -24.11 3.00
C ARG A 255 15.88 -23.38 4.34
N GLY A 256 15.02 -22.42 4.64
CA GLY A 256 15.05 -21.62 5.88
C GLY A 256 16.00 -20.42 5.86
N GLN A 257 16.90 -20.31 4.87
CA GLN A 257 17.86 -19.23 4.76
C GLN A 257 17.38 -18.11 3.85
N ARG A 258 17.79 -16.87 4.15
CA ARG A 258 17.51 -15.71 3.29
C ARG A 258 18.15 -15.88 1.92
N LEU A 259 17.36 -15.71 0.86
CA LEU A 259 17.81 -15.90 -0.51
C LEU A 259 18.47 -14.64 -1.10
N SER A 260 19.22 -14.82 -2.20
CA SER A 260 19.60 -13.72 -3.08
C SER A 260 18.38 -13.17 -3.82
N PRO A 261 18.43 -11.94 -4.40
CA PRO A 261 17.34 -11.41 -5.22
C PRO A 261 16.93 -12.37 -6.35
N GLN A 262 17.90 -12.91 -7.10
CA GLN A 262 17.65 -13.88 -8.17
C GLN A 262 17.06 -15.20 -7.64
N GLY A 263 17.54 -15.67 -6.49
CA GLY A 263 17.00 -16.85 -5.81
C GLY A 263 15.54 -16.65 -5.40
N THR A 264 15.19 -15.44 -4.93
CA THR A 264 13.84 -15.06 -4.57
C THR A 264 12.91 -15.09 -5.79
N LEU A 265 13.30 -14.45 -6.90
CA LEU A 265 12.52 -14.46 -8.13
C LEU A 265 12.35 -15.87 -8.70
N ARG A 266 13.40 -16.70 -8.64
CA ARG A 266 13.34 -18.09 -9.08
C ARG A 266 12.35 -18.92 -8.26
N LYS A 267 12.33 -18.74 -6.91
CA LYS A 267 11.34 -19.43 -6.06
C LYS A 267 9.91 -18.97 -6.30
N LEU A 268 9.71 -17.68 -6.56
CA LEU A 268 8.39 -17.13 -6.85
C LEU A 268 7.92 -17.39 -8.29
N SER A 269 8.77 -17.91 -9.19
CA SER A 269 8.41 -18.09 -10.62
C SER A 269 7.23 -19.04 -10.84
N ALA A 270 7.00 -20.01 -9.94
CA ALA A 270 5.87 -20.92 -9.96
C ALA A 270 4.51 -20.21 -9.79
N PHE A 271 4.50 -18.98 -9.30
CA PHE A 271 3.28 -18.22 -9.01
C PHE A 271 2.98 -17.11 -10.04
N LYS A 272 3.65 -17.12 -11.21
CA LYS A 272 3.30 -16.19 -12.29
C LYS A 272 1.84 -16.38 -12.71
N PRO A 273 1.12 -15.30 -13.00
CA PRO A 273 1.49 -13.87 -13.00
C PRO A 273 1.18 -13.17 -11.66
N TYR A 274 1.32 -13.85 -10.50
CA TYR A 274 0.98 -13.36 -9.16
C TYR A 274 2.15 -13.44 -8.16
N ARG A 275 3.40 -13.32 -8.64
CA ARG A 275 4.61 -13.43 -7.79
C ARG A 275 4.63 -12.45 -6.62
N GLY A 276 4.27 -11.19 -6.87
CA GLY A 276 4.17 -10.15 -5.84
C GLY A 276 3.07 -10.43 -4.82
N LEU A 277 1.94 -10.95 -5.29
CA LEU A 277 0.84 -11.34 -4.41
C LEU A 277 1.23 -12.57 -3.55
N ALA A 278 1.94 -13.55 -4.12
CA ALA A 278 2.50 -14.67 -3.36
C ALA A 278 3.46 -14.20 -2.27
N ALA A 279 4.38 -13.29 -2.59
CA ALA A 279 5.28 -12.68 -1.60
C ALA A 279 4.53 -11.91 -0.51
N PHE A 280 3.46 -11.19 -0.87
CA PHE A 280 2.59 -10.49 0.09
C PHE A 280 1.91 -11.47 1.06
N TYR A 281 1.37 -12.59 0.58
CA TYR A 281 0.74 -13.61 1.43
C TYR A 281 1.75 -14.24 2.39
N LEU A 282 2.96 -14.55 1.96
CA LEU A 282 4.03 -15.05 2.83
C LEU A 282 4.39 -14.02 3.92
N LEU A 283 4.53 -12.74 3.56
CA LEU A 283 4.79 -11.66 4.52
C LEU A 283 3.64 -11.46 5.51
N ALA A 284 2.40 -11.50 5.04
CA ALA A 284 1.22 -11.35 5.88
C ALA A 284 1.11 -12.51 6.88
N TYR A 285 1.31 -13.73 6.42
CA TYR A 285 1.29 -14.94 7.24
C TYR A 285 2.35 -14.88 8.36
N GLU A 286 3.60 -14.58 7.99
CA GLU A 286 4.70 -14.45 8.96
C GLU A 286 4.42 -13.40 10.06
N ARG A 287 3.81 -12.28 9.68
CA ARG A 287 3.47 -11.24 10.65
C ARG A 287 2.32 -11.62 11.55
N MET A 288 1.25 -12.16 10.96
CA MET A 288 0.05 -12.52 11.72
C MET A 288 0.32 -13.68 12.67
N SER A 289 1.15 -14.66 12.28
CA SER A 289 1.58 -15.75 13.15
C SER A 289 2.35 -15.26 14.40
N LYS A 290 3.15 -14.22 14.25
CA LYS A 290 3.87 -13.62 15.39
C LYS A 290 2.96 -12.86 16.37
N TYR A 291 1.85 -12.31 15.88
CA TYR A 291 0.87 -11.63 16.73
C TYR A 291 -0.01 -12.59 17.57
N HIS A 292 -0.07 -13.89 17.20
CA HIS A 292 -0.81 -14.89 17.98
C HIS A 292 0.07 -15.60 19.01
N ALA A 293 1.39 -15.38 18.98
CA ALA A 293 2.36 -16.03 19.86
C ALA A 293 2.85 -15.11 21.01
N GLY A 294 2.36 -13.90 21.12
CA GLY A 294 2.63 -12.93 22.18
C GLY A 294 1.35 -12.35 22.76
#